data_37a8f177501a516512a5cfda141429dd
#
_entry.id   37a8f177501a516512a5cfda141429dd
#
_cell.length_a   1.000
_cell.length_b   1.000
_cell.length_c   1.000
_cell.angle_alpha   90.00
_cell.angle_beta   90.00
_cell.angle_gamma   90.00
#
_symmetry.space_group_name_H-M   'P 1'
#
loop_
_entity.id
_entity.type
_entity.pdbx_description
1 polymer ?
#
loop_
_entity_poly.entity_id
_entity_poly.type
_entity_poly.pdbx_seq_one_letter_code
_entity_poly.pdbx_strand_id
1 'polypeptide(L)'
;MTQGQAFHRPIGVTLLALGSFLAALFEVWRMLVFMGIAKWTFIGKEVSFSDPQWGQALWALILAAIWVWVGLGFWRVRAYAVQFGIFISLFTLIWGFMALLFGSSVEAETIPWLLAGAIFLYLSYPGVQKQFYDHEVSLMTPEQRAAFEQMQSAQMAMAKAQYGVAPAAAAAAPAPKTPDSGSSGG
;
A
#
# COMPACT_ATOMS: atom_id res chain seq x y z
N MET A 1 0.12 34.11 8.21
CA MET A 1 1.24 33.34 7.66
C MET A 1 1.48 32.17 8.60
N THR A 2 0.80 31.04 8.34
CA THR A 2 0.96 29.81 9.10
C THR A 2 2.32 29.22 8.73
N GLN A 3 3.23 29.19 9.71
CA GLN A 3 4.52 28.52 9.59
C GLN A 3 4.24 27.08 9.10
N GLY A 4 4.71 26.76 7.89
CA GLY A 4 4.65 25.42 7.35
C GLY A 4 5.33 24.48 8.33
N GLN A 5 4.54 23.71 9.07
CA GLN A 5 5.07 22.62 9.87
C GLN A 5 5.87 21.74 8.91
N ALA A 6 7.19 21.73 9.08
CA ALA A 6 8.06 20.86 8.33
C ALA A 6 7.55 19.42 8.53
N PHE A 7 6.99 18.82 7.46
CA PHE A 7 6.49 17.47 7.51
C PHE A 7 7.66 16.52 7.85
N HIS A 8 7.67 16.07 9.09
CA HIS A 8 8.64 15.07 9.53
C HIS A 8 8.26 13.74 8.90
N ARG A 9 8.99 13.36 7.84
CA ARG A 9 8.78 12.06 7.18
C ARG A 9 9.03 10.95 8.21
N PRO A 10 8.04 10.04 8.44
CA PRO A 10 8.23 8.90 9.33
C PRO A 10 9.36 8.02 8.82
N ILE A 11 10.23 7.56 9.71
CA ILE A 11 11.38 6.70 9.37
C ILE A 11 10.91 5.45 8.58
N GLY A 12 9.75 4.87 8.94
CA GLY A 12 9.19 3.72 8.24
C GLY A 12 8.88 3.97 6.77
N VAL A 13 8.42 5.17 6.40
CA VAL A 13 8.17 5.53 4.98
C VAL A 13 9.48 5.62 4.21
N THR A 14 10.54 6.13 4.84
CA THR A 14 11.88 6.15 4.22
C THR A 14 12.41 4.74 4.02
N LEU A 15 12.23 3.86 5.00
CA LEU A 15 12.61 2.45 4.89
C LEU A 15 11.84 1.72 3.79
N LEU A 16 10.53 2.00 3.63
CA LEU A 16 9.73 1.48 2.53
C LEU A 16 10.27 1.91 1.16
N ALA A 17 10.59 3.20 1.01
CA ALA A 17 11.15 3.70 -0.24
C ALA A 17 12.50 3.02 -0.55
N LEU A 18 13.40 2.92 0.44
CA LEU A 18 14.68 2.23 0.28
C LEU A 18 14.50 0.75 -0.03
N GLY A 19 13.58 0.05 0.67
CA GLY A 19 13.25 -1.36 0.40
C GLY A 19 12.73 -1.56 -1.02
N SER A 20 11.89 -0.66 -1.53
CA SER A 20 11.38 -0.72 -2.90
C SER A 20 12.49 -0.49 -3.93
N PHE A 21 13.42 0.44 -3.69
CA PHE A 21 14.56 0.63 -4.57
C PHE A 21 15.52 -0.57 -4.53
N LEU A 22 15.70 -1.19 -3.37
CA LEU A 22 16.48 -2.42 -3.25
C LEU A 22 15.83 -3.57 -4.01
N ALA A 23 14.49 -3.71 -3.93
CA ALA A 23 13.74 -4.68 -4.72
C ALA A 23 13.91 -4.43 -6.23
N ALA A 24 13.83 -3.17 -6.68
CA ALA A 24 14.07 -2.80 -8.06
C ALA A 24 15.49 -3.18 -8.52
N LEU A 25 16.51 -2.89 -7.71
CA LEU A 25 17.91 -3.25 -8.01
C LEU A 25 18.07 -4.77 -8.15
N PHE A 26 17.38 -5.51 -7.28
CA PHE A 26 17.40 -6.96 -7.33
C PHE A 26 16.76 -7.51 -8.60
N GLU A 27 15.65 -6.93 -9.06
CA GLU A 27 15.01 -7.31 -10.33
C GLU A 27 15.89 -6.97 -11.54
N VAL A 28 16.62 -5.85 -11.51
CA VAL A 28 17.64 -5.53 -12.53
C VAL A 28 18.74 -6.58 -12.53
N TRP A 29 19.20 -7.01 -11.37
CA TRP A 29 20.17 -8.09 -11.26
C TRP A 29 19.63 -9.40 -11.86
N ARG A 30 18.38 -9.78 -11.54
CA ARG A 30 17.71 -10.95 -12.14
C ARG A 30 17.64 -10.86 -13.66
N MET A 31 17.30 -9.68 -14.19
CA MET A 31 17.30 -9.43 -15.63
C MET A 31 18.67 -9.76 -16.25
N LEU A 32 19.77 -9.28 -15.65
CA LEU A 32 21.13 -9.56 -16.14
C LEU A 32 21.47 -11.06 -16.09
N VAL A 33 21.00 -11.77 -15.07
CA VAL A 33 21.15 -13.24 -14.96
C VAL A 33 20.37 -13.95 -16.06
N PHE A 34 19.11 -13.56 -16.32
CA PHE A 34 18.30 -14.16 -17.40
C PHE A 34 18.85 -13.84 -18.80
N MET A 35 19.59 -12.75 -18.96
CA MET A 35 20.30 -12.43 -20.20
C MET A 35 21.61 -13.20 -20.34
N GLY A 36 22.04 -13.96 -19.33
CA GLY A 36 23.32 -14.66 -19.32
C GLY A 36 24.56 -13.75 -19.13
N ILE A 37 24.33 -12.47 -18.76
CA ILE A 37 25.43 -11.48 -18.55
C ILE A 37 26.01 -11.65 -17.14
N ALA A 38 25.18 -11.93 -16.15
CA ALA A 38 25.60 -12.12 -14.77
C ALA A 38 25.36 -13.58 -14.34
N LYS A 39 26.23 -14.06 -13.43
CA LYS A 39 26.06 -15.36 -12.80
C LYS A 39 25.42 -15.16 -11.42
N TRP A 40 24.46 -16.00 -11.09
CA TRP A 40 23.88 -16.03 -9.77
C TRP A 40 24.71 -16.94 -8.87
N THR A 41 25.34 -16.37 -7.87
CA THR A 41 26.05 -17.14 -6.83
C THR A 41 25.38 -16.84 -5.50
N PHE A 42 24.63 -17.80 -4.96
CA PHE A 42 24.03 -17.69 -3.63
C PHE A 42 24.45 -18.91 -2.81
N ILE A 43 25.07 -18.66 -1.66
CA ILE A 43 25.54 -19.72 -0.72
C ILE A 43 26.41 -20.78 -1.43
N GLY A 44 27.32 -20.36 -2.28
CA GLY A 44 28.29 -21.24 -2.94
C GLY A 44 27.76 -22.11 -4.08
N LYS A 45 26.49 -21.95 -4.48
CA LYS A 45 25.93 -22.57 -5.67
C LYS A 45 25.92 -21.57 -6.82
N GLU A 46 26.54 -21.92 -7.95
CA GLU A 46 26.39 -21.17 -9.20
C GLU A 46 25.09 -21.59 -9.88
N VAL A 47 24.15 -20.65 -10.01
CA VAL A 47 23.01 -20.81 -10.91
C VAL A 47 23.43 -20.19 -12.24
N SER A 48 23.81 -21.04 -13.18
CA SER A 48 24.16 -20.60 -14.55
C SER A 48 22.96 -20.82 -15.46
N PHE A 49 22.45 -19.76 -16.04
CA PHE A 49 21.50 -19.84 -17.14
C PHE A 49 22.29 -19.87 -18.44
N SER A 50 22.39 -21.04 -19.09
CA SER A 50 23.18 -21.24 -20.29
C SER A 50 22.57 -20.59 -21.54
N ASP A 51 21.23 -20.37 -21.52
CA ASP A 51 20.50 -19.80 -22.65
C ASP A 51 19.76 -18.52 -22.24
N PRO A 52 19.85 -17.43 -23.04
CA PRO A 52 19.18 -16.18 -22.73
C PRO A 52 17.65 -16.36 -22.72
N GLN A 53 17.03 -16.08 -21.59
CA GLN A 53 15.59 -16.18 -21.41
C GLN A 53 14.95 -14.79 -21.54
N TRP A 54 14.86 -14.29 -22.76
CA TRP A 54 14.41 -12.92 -23.05
C TRP A 54 13.04 -12.57 -22.44
N GLY A 55 12.08 -13.52 -22.42
CA GLY A 55 10.77 -13.30 -21.80
C GLY A 55 10.87 -13.03 -20.30
N GLN A 56 11.70 -13.79 -19.59
CA GLN A 56 11.93 -13.60 -18.16
C GLN A 56 12.75 -12.33 -17.86
N ALA A 57 13.72 -12.01 -18.72
CA ALA A 57 14.50 -10.78 -18.61
C ALA A 57 13.61 -9.54 -18.77
N LEU A 58 12.73 -9.54 -19.79
CA LEU A 58 11.76 -8.46 -20.00
C LEU A 58 10.79 -8.33 -18.80
N TRP A 59 10.33 -9.45 -18.29
CA TRP A 59 9.45 -9.47 -17.12
C TRP A 59 10.12 -8.88 -15.87
N ALA A 60 11.36 -9.27 -15.59
CA ALA A 60 12.15 -8.70 -14.50
C ALA A 60 12.36 -7.20 -14.67
N LEU A 61 12.60 -6.71 -15.91
CA LEU A 61 12.71 -5.29 -16.20
C LEU A 61 11.40 -4.52 -15.90
N ILE A 62 10.25 -5.09 -16.28
CA ILE A 62 8.94 -4.51 -15.98
C ILE A 62 8.74 -4.42 -14.46
N LEU A 63 9.04 -5.49 -13.72
CA LEU A 63 8.94 -5.49 -12.25
C LEU A 63 9.88 -4.45 -11.63
N ALA A 64 11.11 -4.34 -12.12
CA ALA A 64 12.05 -3.30 -11.67
C ALA A 64 11.46 -1.89 -11.86
N ALA A 65 10.88 -1.60 -13.04
CA ALA A 65 10.26 -0.31 -13.32
C ALA A 65 9.07 -0.03 -12.38
N ILE A 66 8.24 -1.03 -12.09
CA ILE A 66 7.13 -0.91 -11.14
C ILE A 66 7.65 -0.62 -9.74
N TRP A 67 8.67 -1.34 -9.26
CA TRP A 67 9.27 -1.11 -7.95
C TRP A 67 9.89 0.28 -7.82
N VAL A 68 10.55 0.80 -8.88
CA VAL A 68 11.05 2.19 -8.90
C VAL A 68 9.89 3.18 -8.77
N TRP A 69 8.83 2.98 -9.55
CA TRP A 69 7.66 3.86 -9.53
C TRP A 69 6.97 3.88 -8.16
N VAL A 70 6.77 2.71 -7.54
CA VAL A 70 6.24 2.57 -6.19
C VAL A 70 7.17 3.21 -5.16
N GLY A 71 8.47 2.98 -5.27
CA GLY A 71 9.50 3.57 -4.40
C GLY A 71 9.50 5.11 -4.46
N LEU A 72 9.34 5.69 -5.65
CA LEU A 72 9.18 7.14 -5.82
C LEU A 72 7.87 7.64 -5.20
N GLY A 73 6.79 6.85 -5.26
CA GLY A 73 5.53 7.14 -4.59
C GLY A 73 5.69 7.16 -3.06
N PHE A 74 6.37 6.20 -2.47
CA PHE A 74 6.72 6.21 -1.04
C PHE A 74 7.63 7.38 -0.68
N TRP A 75 8.62 7.67 -1.52
CA TRP A 75 9.49 8.83 -1.31
C TRP A 75 8.71 10.14 -1.27
N ARG A 76 7.66 10.27 -2.07
CA ARG A 76 6.78 11.45 -2.13
C ARG A 76 5.57 11.35 -1.18
N VAL A 77 5.47 10.29 -0.39
CA VAL A 77 4.35 10.02 0.55
C VAL A 77 2.98 10.07 -0.15
N ARG A 78 2.86 9.44 -1.31
CA ARG A 78 1.60 9.40 -2.07
C ARG A 78 0.75 8.20 -1.68
N ALA A 79 -0.57 8.40 -1.51
CA ALA A 79 -1.49 7.32 -1.11
C ALA A 79 -1.55 6.18 -2.12
N TYR A 80 -1.44 6.47 -3.43
CA TYR A 80 -1.42 5.41 -4.45
C TYR A 80 -0.30 4.39 -4.22
N ALA A 81 0.86 4.83 -3.67
CA ALA A 81 1.99 3.95 -3.45
C ALA A 81 1.69 2.85 -2.43
N VAL A 82 0.79 3.10 -1.46
CA VAL A 82 0.33 2.09 -0.50
C VAL A 82 -0.42 0.98 -1.22
N GLN A 83 -1.41 1.33 -2.03
CA GLN A 83 -2.24 0.36 -2.75
C GLN A 83 -1.41 -0.46 -3.75
N PHE A 84 -0.60 0.23 -4.57
CA PHE A 84 0.28 -0.46 -5.53
C PHE A 84 1.40 -1.25 -4.82
N GLY A 85 1.93 -0.75 -3.71
CA GLY A 85 2.91 -1.46 -2.89
C GLY A 85 2.34 -2.77 -2.32
N ILE A 86 1.12 -2.76 -1.80
CA ILE A 86 0.42 -3.96 -1.35
C ILE A 86 0.21 -4.92 -2.53
N PHE A 87 -0.31 -4.40 -3.65
CA PHE A 87 -0.60 -5.22 -4.83
C PHE A 87 0.66 -5.88 -5.38
N ILE A 88 1.74 -5.13 -5.62
CA ILE A 88 2.97 -5.68 -6.19
C ILE A 88 3.68 -6.64 -5.22
N SER A 89 3.62 -6.38 -3.92
CA SER A 89 4.17 -7.28 -2.91
C SER A 89 3.42 -8.60 -2.90
N LEU A 90 2.08 -8.57 -2.90
CA LEU A 90 1.25 -9.77 -2.97
C LEU A 90 1.47 -10.53 -4.28
N PHE A 91 1.54 -9.80 -5.39
CA PHE A 91 1.85 -10.38 -6.69
C PHE A 91 3.22 -11.08 -6.69
N THR A 92 4.27 -10.45 -6.14
CA THR A 92 5.60 -11.04 -6.04
C THR A 92 5.60 -12.31 -5.19
N LEU A 93 4.84 -12.32 -4.09
CA LEU A 93 4.69 -13.50 -3.22
C LEU A 93 4.01 -14.66 -3.96
N ILE A 94 2.90 -14.38 -4.66
CA ILE A 94 2.16 -15.39 -5.42
C ILE A 94 3.02 -15.90 -6.59
N TRP A 95 3.65 -14.99 -7.34
CA TRP A 95 4.48 -15.36 -8.48
C TRP A 95 5.67 -16.22 -8.07
N GLY A 96 6.39 -15.84 -7.01
CA GLY A 96 7.49 -16.65 -6.51
C GLY A 96 7.03 -18.03 -6.02
N PHE A 97 5.85 -18.12 -5.37
CA PHE A 97 5.26 -19.40 -5.02
C PHE A 97 4.99 -20.26 -6.26
N MET A 98 4.41 -19.68 -7.31
CA MET A 98 4.20 -20.38 -8.58
C MET A 98 5.54 -20.79 -9.21
N ALA A 99 6.54 -19.92 -9.19
CA ALA A 99 7.88 -20.24 -9.71
C ALA A 99 8.48 -21.45 -9.01
N LEU A 100 8.33 -21.57 -7.69
CA LEU A 100 8.78 -22.76 -6.94
C LEU A 100 8.05 -24.04 -7.40
N LEU A 101 6.74 -23.97 -7.66
CA LEU A 101 5.98 -25.11 -8.16
C LEU A 101 6.45 -25.54 -9.55
N PHE A 102 6.97 -24.60 -10.35
CA PHE A 102 7.52 -24.88 -11.69
C PHE A 102 9.02 -25.17 -11.70
N GLY A 103 9.63 -25.37 -10.54
CA GLY A 103 11.01 -25.86 -10.42
C GLY A 103 12.08 -24.80 -10.20
N SER A 104 11.70 -23.54 -9.87
CA SER A 104 12.66 -22.54 -9.39
C SER A 104 13.30 -22.99 -8.06
N SER A 105 14.55 -22.62 -7.83
CA SER A 105 15.18 -22.89 -6.55
C SER A 105 14.68 -21.97 -5.46
N VAL A 106 14.48 -22.50 -4.23
CA VAL A 106 14.08 -21.71 -3.07
C VAL A 106 15.04 -20.56 -2.82
N GLU A 107 16.33 -20.78 -3.05
CA GLU A 107 17.39 -19.79 -2.86
C GLU A 107 17.19 -18.56 -3.76
N ALA A 108 16.73 -18.76 -5.01
CA ALA A 108 16.50 -17.67 -5.96
C ALA A 108 15.29 -16.80 -5.56
N GLU A 109 14.30 -17.36 -4.88
CA GLU A 109 13.06 -16.66 -4.51
C GLU A 109 13.09 -16.09 -3.09
N THR A 110 14.04 -16.50 -2.23
CA THR A 110 14.06 -16.12 -0.81
C THR A 110 14.18 -14.61 -0.60
N ILE A 111 15.09 -13.92 -1.32
CA ILE A 111 15.31 -12.47 -1.14
C ILE A 111 14.08 -11.67 -1.61
N PRO A 112 13.54 -11.88 -2.84
CA PRO A 112 12.29 -11.21 -3.25
C PRO A 112 11.15 -11.44 -2.29
N TRP A 113 11.00 -12.67 -1.77
CA TRP A 113 9.94 -12.99 -0.82
C TRP A 113 10.07 -12.27 0.51
N LEU A 114 11.27 -12.25 1.09
CA LEU A 114 11.50 -11.52 2.34
C LEU A 114 11.22 -10.04 2.20
N LEU A 115 11.67 -9.42 1.09
CA LEU A 115 11.42 -8.00 0.83
C LEU A 115 9.94 -7.73 0.59
N ALA A 116 9.30 -8.50 -0.29
CA ALA A 116 7.89 -8.34 -0.59
C ALA A 116 7.03 -8.61 0.65
N GLY A 117 7.33 -9.65 1.42
CA GLY A 117 6.63 -9.97 2.66
C GLY A 117 6.76 -8.86 3.71
N ALA A 118 7.96 -8.32 3.91
CA ALA A 118 8.19 -7.23 4.84
C ALA A 118 7.44 -5.95 4.44
N ILE A 119 7.48 -5.58 3.15
CA ILE A 119 6.75 -4.43 2.62
C ILE A 119 5.25 -4.65 2.76
N PHE A 120 4.74 -5.84 2.40
CA PHE A 120 3.32 -6.20 2.52
C PHE A 120 2.82 -6.09 3.96
N LEU A 121 3.51 -6.71 4.92
CA LEU A 121 3.13 -6.69 6.33
C LEU A 121 3.13 -5.27 6.89
N TYR A 122 4.15 -4.49 6.57
CA TYR A 122 4.25 -3.11 7.04
C TYR A 122 3.13 -2.22 6.46
N LEU A 123 2.84 -2.34 5.16
CA LEU A 123 1.77 -1.57 4.50
C LEU A 123 0.37 -2.02 4.91
N SER A 124 0.21 -3.27 5.35
CA SER A 124 -1.07 -3.78 5.86
C SER A 124 -1.42 -3.19 7.24
N TYR A 125 -0.46 -2.54 7.91
CA TYR A 125 -0.73 -1.92 9.20
C TYR A 125 -1.57 -0.64 9.04
N PRO A 126 -2.77 -0.55 9.67
CA PRO A 126 -3.70 0.56 9.45
C PRO A 126 -3.13 1.94 9.80
N GLY A 127 -2.25 2.01 10.80
CA GLY A 127 -1.58 3.25 11.19
C GLY A 127 -0.67 3.81 10.11
N VAL A 128 -0.02 2.94 9.33
CA VAL A 128 0.83 3.34 8.19
C VAL A 128 -0.04 3.88 7.06
N GLN A 129 -1.10 3.15 6.70
CA GLN A 129 -2.04 3.59 5.65
C GLN A 129 -2.63 4.96 5.99
N LYS A 130 -3.06 5.16 7.24
CA LYS A 130 -3.60 6.44 7.69
C LYS A 130 -2.61 7.59 7.50
N GLN A 131 -1.32 7.41 7.79
CA GLN A 131 -0.30 8.46 7.61
C GLN A 131 -0.21 8.94 6.17
N PHE A 132 -0.28 8.05 5.19
CA PHE A 132 -0.27 8.40 3.78
C PHE A 132 -1.53 9.17 3.37
N TYR A 133 -2.71 8.72 3.83
CA TYR A 133 -3.97 9.39 3.56
C TYR A 133 -4.02 10.78 4.21
N ASP A 134 -3.64 10.91 5.47
CA ASP A 134 -3.62 12.19 6.19
C ASP A 134 -2.69 13.20 5.49
N HIS A 135 -1.54 12.72 5.00
CA HIS A 135 -0.62 13.56 4.23
C HIS A 135 -1.23 14.01 2.90
N GLU A 136 -1.86 13.11 2.15
CA GLU A 136 -2.50 13.47 0.88
C GLU A 136 -3.65 14.46 1.08
N VAL A 137 -4.48 14.25 2.09
CA VAL A 137 -5.56 15.20 2.46
C VAL A 137 -4.99 16.55 2.86
N SER A 138 -3.82 16.60 3.50
CA SER A 138 -3.15 17.87 3.85
C SER A 138 -2.69 18.70 2.64
N LEU A 139 -2.45 18.04 1.51
CA LEU A 139 -2.05 18.67 0.25
C LEU A 139 -3.23 19.13 -0.63
N MET A 140 -4.45 18.69 -0.30
CA MET A 140 -5.67 19.02 -1.06
C MET A 140 -6.06 20.48 -0.82
N THR A 141 -6.58 21.13 -1.87
CA THR A 141 -7.26 22.42 -1.72
C THR A 141 -8.56 22.26 -0.89
N PRO A 142 -9.08 23.33 -0.28
CA PRO A 142 -10.35 23.25 0.47
C PRO A 142 -11.49 22.65 -0.34
N GLU A 143 -11.59 23.00 -1.62
CA GLU A 143 -12.60 22.47 -2.56
C GLU A 143 -12.44 20.97 -2.81
N GLN A 144 -11.20 20.52 -3.05
CA GLN A 144 -10.88 19.10 -3.24
C GLN A 144 -11.18 18.28 -1.99
N ARG A 145 -10.90 18.85 -0.81
CA ARG A 145 -11.19 18.21 0.47
C ARG A 145 -12.69 18.04 0.68
N ALA A 146 -13.49 19.08 0.41
CA ALA A 146 -14.95 19.00 0.50
C ALA A 146 -15.53 17.94 -0.45
N ALA A 147 -15.05 17.88 -1.69
CA ALA A 147 -15.46 16.87 -2.67
C ALA A 147 -15.08 15.45 -2.22
N PHE A 148 -13.88 15.29 -1.64
CA PHE A 148 -13.40 14.01 -1.10
C PHE A 148 -14.27 13.53 0.08
N GLU A 149 -14.59 14.40 1.02
CA GLU A 149 -15.46 14.11 2.17
C GLU A 149 -16.87 13.71 1.73
N GLN A 150 -17.44 14.41 0.73
CA GLN A 150 -18.72 14.03 0.13
C GLN A 150 -18.68 12.65 -0.51
N MET A 151 -17.63 12.33 -1.27
CA MET A 151 -17.47 11.02 -1.91
C MET A 151 -17.35 9.91 -0.85
N GLN A 152 -16.59 10.15 0.19
CA GLN A 152 -16.38 9.19 1.28
C GLN A 152 -17.68 8.94 2.07
N SER A 153 -18.46 10.00 2.35
CA SER A 153 -19.75 9.87 3.01
C SER A 153 -20.77 9.10 2.16
N ALA A 154 -20.79 9.34 0.84
CA ALA A 154 -21.63 8.60 -0.10
C ALA A 154 -21.25 7.11 -0.17
N GLN A 155 -19.95 6.79 -0.20
CA GLN A 155 -19.50 5.40 -0.17
C GLN A 155 -19.88 4.70 1.14
N MET A 156 -19.72 5.37 2.28
CA MET A 156 -20.15 4.82 3.57
C MET A 156 -21.65 4.59 3.62
N ALA A 157 -22.46 5.50 3.06
CA ALA A 157 -23.91 5.34 2.97
C ALA A 157 -24.29 4.14 2.10
N MET A 158 -23.65 3.97 0.95
CA MET A 158 -23.86 2.80 0.08
C MET A 158 -23.45 1.49 0.77
N ALA A 159 -22.31 1.46 1.44
CA ALA A 159 -21.85 0.29 2.18
C ALA A 159 -22.84 -0.08 3.31
N LYS A 160 -23.31 0.89 4.06
CA LYS A 160 -24.35 0.67 5.09
C LYS A 160 -25.65 0.12 4.50
N ALA A 161 -26.08 0.62 3.35
CA ALA A 161 -27.27 0.14 2.67
C ALA A 161 -27.09 -1.31 2.17
N GLN A 162 -25.90 -1.66 1.69
CA GLN A 162 -25.60 -2.97 1.14
C GLN A 162 -25.46 -4.05 2.23
N TYR A 163 -24.94 -3.71 3.39
CA TYR A 163 -24.73 -4.67 4.49
C TYR A 163 -25.94 -4.76 5.45
N GLY A 164 -27.08 -4.11 5.13
CA GLY A 164 -28.32 -4.27 5.89
C GLY A 164 -28.23 -3.84 7.35
N VAL A 165 -27.22 -3.07 7.73
CA VAL A 165 -27.17 -2.43 9.05
C VAL A 165 -28.18 -1.30 9.00
N ALA A 166 -29.46 -1.63 9.32
CA ALA A 166 -30.47 -0.62 9.58
C ALA A 166 -29.87 0.40 10.53
N PRO A 167 -30.01 1.71 10.27
CA PRO A 167 -29.60 2.71 11.26
C PRO A 167 -30.27 2.33 12.57
N ALA A 168 -29.44 2.04 13.60
CA ALA A 168 -29.97 1.87 14.95
C ALA A 168 -30.94 3.04 15.16
N ALA A 169 -32.22 2.73 15.30
CA ALA A 169 -33.28 3.70 15.41
C ALA A 169 -32.78 4.81 16.32
N ALA A 170 -32.77 6.03 15.80
CA ALA A 170 -32.36 7.19 16.56
C ALA A 170 -33.00 7.08 17.94
N ALA A 171 -32.15 6.88 18.94
CA ALA A 171 -32.62 6.76 20.34
C ALA A 171 -33.58 7.88 20.53
N ALA A 172 -34.81 7.55 20.82
CA ALA A 172 -35.93 8.47 20.93
C ALA A 172 -35.48 9.67 21.76
N ALA A 173 -35.44 10.83 21.11
CA ALA A 173 -35.20 12.08 21.81
C ALA A 173 -36.23 12.13 22.97
N PRO A 174 -35.81 12.37 24.20
CA PRO A 174 -36.76 12.46 25.31
C PRO A 174 -37.78 13.54 24.96
N ALA A 175 -39.07 13.18 25.04
CA ALA A 175 -40.17 14.07 24.75
C ALA A 175 -39.98 15.38 25.50
N PRO A 176 -40.21 16.55 24.87
CA PRO A 176 -40.13 17.83 25.56
C PRO A 176 -41.13 17.82 26.74
N LYS A 177 -40.62 18.05 27.93
CA LYS A 177 -41.44 18.22 29.11
C LYS A 177 -42.40 19.38 28.84
N THR A 178 -43.70 19.10 28.79
CA THR A 178 -44.76 20.12 28.82
C THR A 178 -44.57 20.98 30.06
N PRO A 179 -44.59 22.31 29.94
CA PRO A 179 -44.52 23.16 31.10
C PRO A 179 -45.79 22.95 31.93
N ASP A 180 -45.63 22.58 33.20
CA ASP A 180 -46.67 22.50 34.19
C ASP A 180 -47.41 23.85 34.25
N SER A 181 -48.65 23.86 33.84
CA SER A 181 -49.57 24.98 34.04
C SER A 181 -49.89 25.04 35.55
N GLY A 182 -49.07 25.83 36.24
CA GLY A 182 -49.35 26.14 37.67
C GLY A 182 -50.72 26.69 37.84
N SER A 183 -51.55 25.88 38.47
CA SER A 183 -52.85 26.29 39.04
C SER A 183 -52.63 27.37 40.09
N SER A 184 -53.01 28.59 39.74
CA SER A 184 -53.26 29.63 40.72
C SER A 184 -54.66 29.39 41.37
N GLY A 185 -54.68 29.10 42.61
CA GLY A 185 -55.91 28.97 43.40
C GLY A 185 -55.75 29.62 44.74
N GLY A 186 -56.52 30.70 44.93
CA GLY A 186 -57.10 31.13 46.20
C GLY A 186 -56.25 31.83 47.23
#